data_636a6ac61959707fc986c5704d9d0b1b
#
_entry.id   636a6ac61959707fc986c5704d9d0b1b
#
_cell.length_a   1.000
_cell.length_b   1.000
_cell.length_c   1.000
_cell.angle_alpha   90.00
_cell.angle_beta   90.00
_cell.angle_gamma   90.00
#
_symmetry.space_group_name_H-M   'P 1'
#
loop_
_entity.id
_entity.type
_entity.pdbx_description
1 polymer ?
#
loop_
_entity_poly.entity_id
_entity_poly.type
_entity_poly.pdbx_seq_one_letter_code
_entity_poly.pdbx_strand_id
1 'polypeptide(L)'
;MRTDALSEGRGWSVSQQAIAAFDKEKWYTNAFFFFRHSDDQSWSSNRFKTWQTSTSTQDVRYNASDVSNRLTNASLSNLWRFGKLFGKTDMSVKEGVDYFESRTHDYLYHPDTLLLASQLDLLHAITDPSNSYDSHVRKWGNTIGLSFSQTGHEGYTLYTRWEVGLDIPVLHHTVDYQRGAVDTLMNDTWVYFLPYAAYRYKSPGSKHQLEVRADFKCEPVDLVSQIAYRDNSNPLVVKLGNPALKGRSTTHIYADYTRKIGKKSSQWHIGANGNFRHRDVAQSTTYDPQSGVHTYKPTNVCGAYDLKGQFDISSHLDKNRYWTWQMNADANYNHSIDHSVLSGENASRRNTVNTLTLHDGLYVQFQKKALSIRANGDVSWRNSEGKMRDFETLNAVDLQYGLSARYTLPTVKTTLAAHGTMYMRRGYGSAQLNTDDFVLNASLSQPFMKGKLIFRVEAFDLLHQLSSTQYEVNAQGRTETWYRSLPHYVMGHLVYHFNRNPKK
;
A
#
# COMPACT_ATOMS: atom_id res chain seq x y z
N MET A 1 19.47 -4.19 -19.71
CA MET A 1 18.63 -5.40 -19.86
C MET A 1 17.28 -5.01 -20.45
N ARG A 2 16.71 -5.85 -21.31
CA ARG A 2 15.32 -5.75 -21.78
C ARG A 2 14.59 -7.02 -21.44
N THR A 3 13.37 -6.89 -20.96
CA THR A 3 12.48 -8.03 -20.65
C THR A 3 11.19 -7.89 -21.46
N ASP A 4 10.85 -8.92 -22.22
CA ASP A 4 9.53 -9.06 -22.82
C ASP A 4 8.81 -10.18 -22.03
N ALA A 5 7.58 -9.94 -21.60
CA ALA A 5 6.84 -10.85 -20.73
C ALA A 5 5.42 -11.11 -21.25
N LEU A 6 4.99 -12.36 -21.10
CA LEU A 6 3.60 -12.79 -21.23
C LEU A 6 3.16 -13.30 -19.86
N SER A 7 1.96 -12.95 -19.41
CA SER A 7 1.43 -13.44 -18.15
C SER A 7 -0.07 -13.74 -18.26
N GLU A 8 -0.50 -14.77 -17.56
CA GLU A 8 -1.89 -15.17 -17.43
C GLU A 8 -2.14 -15.59 -15.98
N GLY A 9 -3.31 -15.31 -15.45
CA GLY A 9 -3.65 -15.69 -14.09
C GLY A 9 -5.13 -15.95 -13.93
N ARG A 10 -5.48 -16.87 -13.03
CA ARG A 10 -6.83 -17.19 -12.61
C ARG A 10 -6.87 -17.40 -11.12
N GLY A 11 -7.97 -17.06 -10.48
CA GLY A 11 -8.12 -17.30 -9.06
C GLY A 11 -9.56 -17.10 -8.60
N TRP A 12 -9.84 -17.62 -7.42
CA TRP A 12 -11.10 -17.40 -6.74
C TRP A 12 -10.87 -17.20 -5.24
N SER A 13 -11.77 -16.49 -4.59
CA SER A 13 -11.73 -16.31 -3.16
C SER A 13 -13.12 -16.30 -2.55
N VAL A 14 -13.22 -16.84 -1.33
CA VAL A 14 -14.42 -16.78 -0.49
C VAL A 14 -14.03 -16.13 0.82
N SER A 15 -14.84 -15.19 1.30
CA SER A 15 -14.66 -14.59 2.61
C SER A 15 -15.99 -14.52 3.37
N GLN A 16 -15.94 -14.73 4.67
CA GLN A 16 -17.08 -14.62 5.58
C GLN A 16 -16.68 -13.82 6.80
N GLN A 17 -17.62 -13.02 7.29
CA GLN A 17 -17.49 -12.26 8.53
C GLN A 17 -18.75 -12.43 9.35
N ALA A 18 -18.59 -12.58 10.65
CA ALA A 18 -19.69 -12.60 11.59
C ALA A 18 -19.33 -11.76 12.83
N ILE A 19 -20.30 -10.99 13.31
CA ILE A 19 -20.15 -10.17 14.52
C ILE A 19 -21.31 -10.55 15.45
N ALA A 20 -20.98 -10.87 16.69
CA ALA A 20 -21.94 -11.07 17.76
C ALA A 20 -21.61 -10.11 18.90
N ALA A 21 -22.60 -9.31 19.31
CA ALA A 21 -22.45 -8.39 20.41
C ALA A 21 -23.50 -8.69 21.47
N PHE A 22 -23.12 -8.67 22.73
CA PHE A 22 -24.01 -8.82 23.88
C PHE A 22 -23.70 -7.72 24.88
N ASP A 23 -24.72 -6.96 25.26
CA ASP A 23 -24.62 -5.84 26.19
C ASP A 23 -25.53 -6.08 27.38
N LYS A 24 -25.00 -6.02 28.60
CA LYS A 24 -25.69 -6.09 29.84
C LYS A 24 -25.10 -5.07 30.82
N GLU A 25 -25.87 -4.53 31.72
CA GLU A 25 -25.58 -3.38 32.60
C GLU A 25 -24.16 -3.26 33.16
N LYS A 26 -23.45 -4.37 33.38
CA LYS A 26 -22.09 -4.38 33.97
C LYS A 26 -21.00 -4.96 33.07
N TRP A 27 -21.33 -5.58 31.98
CA TRP A 27 -20.37 -6.15 31.06
C TRP A 27 -20.88 -6.16 29.62
N TYR A 28 -19.96 -5.96 28.72
CA TYR A 28 -20.15 -5.96 27.27
C TYR A 28 -19.19 -6.96 26.67
N THR A 29 -19.68 -7.76 25.74
CA THR A 29 -18.82 -8.63 24.94
C THR A 29 -19.11 -8.44 23.46
N ASN A 30 -18.06 -8.49 22.67
CA ASN A 30 -18.12 -8.42 21.22
C ASN A 30 -17.19 -9.49 20.66
N ALA A 31 -17.79 -10.45 19.95
CA ALA A 31 -17.07 -11.49 19.24
C ALA A 31 -17.03 -11.16 17.75
N PHE A 32 -15.88 -11.25 17.14
CA PHE A 32 -15.67 -11.08 15.72
C PHE A 32 -15.06 -12.34 15.16
N PHE A 33 -15.66 -12.88 14.11
CA PHE A 33 -15.16 -14.01 13.34
C PHE A 33 -14.87 -13.54 11.91
N PHE A 34 -13.72 -13.95 11.39
CA PHE A 34 -13.32 -13.75 10.00
C PHE A 34 -12.78 -15.05 9.44
N PHE A 35 -13.18 -15.35 8.22
CA PHE A 35 -12.62 -16.45 7.43
C PHE A 35 -12.40 -15.98 5.99
N ARG A 36 -11.27 -16.34 5.42
CA ARG A 36 -10.97 -16.16 3.99
C ARG A 36 -10.20 -17.36 3.47
N HIS A 37 -10.63 -17.83 2.31
CA HIS A 37 -9.88 -18.83 1.53
C HIS A 37 -9.74 -18.33 0.11
N SER A 38 -8.57 -18.49 -0.50
CA SER A 38 -8.31 -18.20 -1.91
C SER A 38 -7.40 -19.25 -2.51
N ASP A 39 -7.58 -19.48 -3.81
CA ASP A 39 -6.75 -20.34 -4.64
C ASP A 39 -6.45 -19.56 -5.92
N ASP A 40 -5.19 -19.23 -6.13
CA ASP A 40 -4.70 -18.40 -7.20
C ASP A 40 -3.62 -19.16 -7.98
N GLN A 41 -3.72 -19.16 -9.30
CA GLN A 41 -2.71 -19.71 -10.19
C GLN A 41 -2.30 -18.63 -11.19
N SER A 42 -1.01 -18.46 -11.39
CA SER A 42 -0.46 -17.52 -12.34
C SER A 42 0.63 -18.20 -13.17
N TRP A 43 0.66 -17.84 -14.42
CA TRP A 43 1.65 -18.24 -15.39
C TRP A 43 2.38 -17.02 -15.91
N SER A 44 3.71 -17.11 -16.07
CA SER A 44 4.47 -16.09 -16.77
C SER A 44 5.54 -16.71 -17.67
N SER A 45 5.78 -16.08 -18.82
CA SER A 45 6.87 -16.42 -19.70
C SER A 45 7.66 -15.16 -20.04
N ASN A 46 8.96 -15.17 -19.82
CA ASN A 46 9.83 -14.02 -19.91
C ASN A 46 11.00 -14.28 -20.85
N ARG A 47 11.31 -13.31 -21.69
CA ARG A 47 12.54 -13.26 -22.46
C ARG A 47 13.44 -12.16 -21.90
N PHE A 48 14.58 -12.51 -21.34
CA PHE A 48 15.60 -11.59 -20.88
C PHE A 48 16.64 -11.42 -21.96
N LYS A 49 16.88 -10.20 -22.37
CA LYS A 49 17.97 -9.81 -23.26
C LYS A 49 18.93 -8.91 -22.50
N THR A 50 20.13 -9.42 -22.25
CA THR A 50 21.19 -8.68 -21.59
C THR A 50 22.29 -8.36 -22.59
N TRP A 51 22.95 -7.23 -22.44
CA TRP A 51 24.11 -6.84 -23.22
C TRP A 51 25.10 -6.14 -22.32
N GLN A 52 26.36 -6.42 -22.56
CA GLN A 52 27.47 -5.81 -21.85
C GLN A 52 28.26 -4.95 -22.83
N THR A 53 28.33 -3.65 -22.56
CA THR A 53 28.91 -2.66 -23.47
C THR A 53 30.43 -2.85 -23.64
N SER A 54 31.12 -3.35 -22.60
CA SER A 54 32.55 -3.56 -22.60
C SER A 54 33.05 -4.73 -23.48
N THR A 55 32.18 -5.74 -23.68
CA THR A 55 32.55 -6.97 -24.41
C THR A 55 31.77 -7.16 -25.71
N SER A 56 30.80 -6.28 -26.00
CA SER A 56 29.87 -6.41 -27.13
C SER A 56 29.10 -7.75 -27.15
N THR A 57 29.05 -8.45 -26.00
CA THR A 57 28.36 -9.72 -25.88
C THR A 57 26.87 -9.47 -25.58
N GLN A 58 26.03 -10.28 -26.20
CA GLN A 58 24.60 -10.31 -25.99
C GLN A 58 24.19 -11.71 -25.53
N ASP A 59 23.50 -11.80 -24.40
CA ASP A 59 22.90 -13.03 -23.91
C ASP A 59 21.37 -12.91 -23.98
N VAL A 60 20.71 -13.99 -24.41
CA VAL A 60 19.26 -14.09 -24.46
C VAL A 60 18.85 -15.34 -23.67
N ARG A 61 18.07 -15.13 -22.61
CA ARG A 61 17.54 -16.20 -21.77
C ARG A 61 16.02 -16.16 -21.75
N TYR A 62 15.43 -17.32 -21.83
CA TYR A 62 13.98 -17.48 -21.67
C TYR A 62 13.70 -18.19 -20.35
N ASN A 63 12.78 -17.65 -19.58
CA ASN A 63 12.27 -18.27 -18.38
C ASN A 63 10.75 -18.32 -18.46
N ALA A 64 10.19 -19.39 -17.97
CA ALA A 64 8.75 -19.48 -17.76
C ALA A 64 8.51 -19.95 -16.32
N SER A 65 7.49 -19.44 -15.65
CA SER A 65 7.11 -19.87 -14.31
C SER A 65 5.62 -20.19 -14.21
N ASP A 66 5.31 -21.23 -13.45
CA ASP A 66 3.97 -21.58 -13.01
C ASP A 66 3.92 -21.47 -11.49
N VAL A 67 3.08 -20.56 -11.00
CA VAL A 67 2.91 -20.29 -9.57
C VAL A 67 1.49 -20.61 -9.17
N SER A 68 1.33 -21.54 -8.24
CA SER A 68 0.08 -21.84 -7.57
C SER A 68 0.17 -21.42 -6.11
N ASN A 69 -0.78 -20.65 -5.63
CA ASN A 69 -0.83 -20.18 -4.25
C ASN A 69 -2.23 -20.41 -3.67
N ARG A 70 -2.29 -21.21 -2.60
CA ARG A 70 -3.50 -21.45 -1.82
C ARG A 70 -3.33 -20.80 -0.45
N LEU A 71 -4.28 -19.97 -0.07
CA LEU A 71 -4.26 -19.21 1.17
C LEU A 71 -5.54 -19.44 1.97
N THR A 72 -5.38 -19.73 3.27
CA THR A 72 -6.47 -19.78 4.25
C THR A 72 -6.13 -18.85 5.40
N ASN A 73 -7.06 -17.97 5.75
CA ASN A 73 -6.94 -17.09 6.91
C ASN A 73 -8.23 -17.17 7.72
N ALA A 74 -8.11 -17.44 9.01
CA ALA A 74 -9.23 -17.47 9.94
C ALA A 74 -8.84 -16.72 11.21
N SER A 75 -9.74 -15.90 11.73
CA SER A 75 -9.54 -15.24 13.02
C SER A 75 -10.83 -15.24 13.83
N LEU A 76 -10.67 -15.41 15.13
CA LEU A 76 -11.72 -15.26 16.12
C LEU A 76 -11.18 -14.35 17.21
N SER A 77 -11.87 -13.24 17.46
CA SER A 77 -11.51 -12.35 18.55
C SER A 77 -12.71 -12.05 19.42
N ASN A 78 -12.47 -11.89 20.69
CA ASN A 78 -13.47 -11.52 21.67
C ASN A 78 -12.95 -10.41 22.57
N LEU A 79 -13.82 -9.48 22.91
CA LEU A 79 -13.54 -8.39 23.82
C LEU A 79 -14.59 -8.41 24.94
N TRP A 80 -14.12 -8.61 26.15
CA TRP A 80 -14.93 -8.45 27.37
C TRP A 80 -14.60 -7.12 28.03
N ARG A 81 -15.61 -6.32 28.30
CA ARG A 81 -15.45 -5.06 29.05
C ARG A 81 -16.22 -5.20 30.39
N PHE A 82 -15.48 -4.97 31.45
CA PHE A 82 -15.98 -4.96 32.83
C PHE A 82 -16.04 -3.52 33.31
N GLY A 83 -17.25 -2.97 33.46
CA GLY A 83 -17.45 -1.58 33.87
C GLY A 83 -17.14 -1.36 35.34
N LYS A 84 -16.50 -0.23 35.65
CA LYS A 84 -16.32 0.34 37.00
C LYS A 84 -15.65 -0.59 38.03
N LEU A 85 -14.63 -1.33 37.59
CA LEU A 85 -13.92 -2.24 38.49
C LEU A 85 -13.14 -1.48 39.57
N PHE A 86 -12.60 -0.31 39.22
CA PHE A 86 -11.88 0.59 40.13
C PHE A 86 -12.44 2.00 40.02
N GLY A 87 -13.53 2.30 40.75
CA GLY A 87 -14.19 3.61 40.74
C GLY A 87 -14.81 3.95 39.39
N LYS A 88 -14.15 4.83 38.60
CA LYS A 88 -14.62 5.24 37.26
C LYS A 88 -13.89 4.53 36.12
N THR A 89 -13.00 3.58 36.43
CA THR A 89 -12.14 2.92 35.45
C THR A 89 -12.75 1.59 35.02
N ASP A 90 -12.89 1.43 33.72
CA ASP A 90 -13.31 0.18 33.07
C ASP A 90 -12.07 -0.67 32.79
N MET A 91 -12.18 -1.97 32.99
CA MET A 91 -11.20 -2.96 32.57
C MET A 91 -11.74 -3.69 31.33
N SER A 92 -10.88 -3.95 30.37
CA SER A 92 -11.21 -4.80 29.24
C SER A 92 -10.19 -5.91 29.10
N VAL A 93 -10.68 -7.11 28.77
CA VAL A 93 -9.88 -8.27 28.41
C VAL A 93 -10.19 -8.60 26.97
N LYS A 94 -9.17 -8.75 26.18
CA LYS A 94 -9.23 -9.15 24.77
C LYS A 94 -8.61 -10.52 24.64
N GLU A 95 -9.23 -11.39 23.87
CA GLU A 95 -8.64 -12.63 23.39
C GLU A 95 -8.81 -12.71 21.87
N GLY A 96 -7.76 -13.15 21.20
CA GLY A 96 -7.80 -13.34 19.76
C GLY A 96 -7.03 -14.60 19.37
N VAL A 97 -7.61 -15.40 18.50
CA VAL A 97 -6.95 -16.55 17.87
C VAL A 97 -6.93 -16.31 16.39
N ASP A 98 -5.73 -16.39 15.78
CA ASP A 98 -5.52 -16.21 14.37
C ASP A 98 -4.85 -17.47 13.79
N TYR A 99 -5.34 -17.90 12.65
CA TYR A 99 -4.75 -18.96 11.85
C TYR A 99 -4.49 -18.47 10.44
N PHE A 100 -3.30 -18.72 9.95
CA PHE A 100 -2.90 -18.44 8.58
C PHE A 100 -2.21 -19.67 8.01
N GLU A 101 -2.60 -20.08 6.81
CA GLU A 101 -1.96 -21.13 6.03
C GLU A 101 -1.76 -20.65 4.59
N SER A 102 -0.55 -20.83 4.06
CA SER A 102 -0.25 -20.60 2.66
C SER A 102 0.55 -21.75 2.11
N ARG A 103 0.10 -22.29 0.97
CA ARG A 103 0.84 -23.28 0.18
C ARG A 103 1.17 -22.64 -1.15
N THR A 104 2.46 -22.59 -1.46
CA THR A 104 2.97 -22.00 -2.69
C THR A 104 3.80 -23.04 -3.43
N HIS A 105 3.49 -23.25 -4.68
CA HIS A 105 4.29 -24.00 -5.63
C HIS A 105 4.74 -23.02 -6.70
N ASP A 106 6.04 -22.89 -6.89
CA ASP A 106 6.64 -21.99 -7.89
C ASP A 106 7.67 -22.80 -8.70
N TYR A 107 7.29 -23.16 -9.92
CA TYR A 107 8.14 -23.94 -10.81
C TYR A 107 8.70 -23.06 -11.91
N LEU A 108 10.02 -23.06 -12.04
CA LEU A 108 10.76 -22.36 -13.06
C LEU A 108 11.21 -23.33 -14.15
N TYR A 109 11.05 -22.91 -15.39
CA TYR A 109 11.43 -23.63 -16.60
C TYR A 109 12.34 -22.79 -17.49
N HIS A 110 13.22 -23.42 -18.25
CA HIS A 110 14.10 -22.77 -19.22
C HIS A 110 13.79 -23.23 -20.65
N PRO A 111 12.73 -22.69 -21.26
CA PRO A 111 12.43 -22.95 -22.67
C PRO A 111 13.36 -22.17 -23.61
N ASP A 112 13.41 -22.56 -24.88
CA ASP A 112 14.18 -21.89 -25.92
C ASP A 112 13.45 -20.70 -26.57
N THR A 113 12.19 -20.47 -26.21
CA THR A 113 11.31 -19.43 -26.76
C THR A 113 10.28 -18.96 -25.76
N LEU A 114 9.59 -17.85 -26.06
CA LEU A 114 8.40 -17.45 -25.30
C LEU A 114 7.26 -18.45 -25.56
N LEU A 115 6.66 -18.91 -24.46
CA LEU A 115 5.58 -19.91 -24.49
C LEU A 115 4.27 -19.29 -23.97
N LEU A 116 3.15 -19.90 -24.37
CA LEU A 116 1.84 -19.60 -23.84
C LEU A 116 1.49 -20.58 -22.71
N ALA A 117 0.57 -20.19 -21.82
CA ALA A 117 0.13 -21.04 -20.70
C ALA A 117 -0.41 -22.41 -21.16
N SER A 118 -1.01 -22.49 -22.34
CA SER A 118 -1.51 -23.74 -22.95
C SER A 118 -0.41 -24.75 -23.32
N GLN A 119 0.86 -24.38 -23.26
CA GLN A 119 2.01 -25.22 -23.61
C GLN A 119 2.74 -25.76 -22.37
N LEU A 120 2.19 -25.61 -21.18
CA LEU A 120 2.73 -26.01 -19.88
C LEU A 120 3.18 -27.49 -19.84
N ASP A 121 2.38 -28.39 -20.41
CA ASP A 121 2.67 -29.84 -20.39
C ASP A 121 3.98 -30.21 -21.08
N LEU A 122 4.50 -29.34 -21.96
CA LEU A 122 5.78 -29.55 -22.64
C LEU A 122 6.99 -29.19 -21.79
N LEU A 123 6.78 -28.55 -20.62
CA LEU A 123 7.85 -27.91 -19.84
C LEU A 123 8.43 -28.78 -18.73
N HIS A 124 7.75 -29.85 -18.31
CA HIS A 124 8.20 -30.66 -17.16
C HIS A 124 9.60 -31.21 -17.30
N ALA A 125 10.07 -31.45 -18.52
CA ALA A 125 11.41 -31.98 -18.80
C ALA A 125 12.54 -30.93 -18.64
N ILE A 126 12.21 -29.65 -18.59
CA ILE A 126 13.18 -28.53 -18.53
C ILE A 126 13.04 -27.69 -17.27
N THR A 127 12.50 -28.28 -16.20
CA THR A 127 12.36 -27.63 -14.90
C THR A 127 13.74 -27.31 -14.32
N ASP A 128 13.88 -26.12 -13.76
CA ASP A 128 15.05 -25.72 -12.97
C ASP A 128 14.81 -26.00 -11.47
N PRO A 129 15.35 -27.10 -10.93
CA PRO A 129 15.12 -27.48 -9.52
C PRO A 129 15.73 -26.47 -8.55
N SER A 130 16.80 -25.77 -8.96
CA SER A 130 17.49 -24.81 -8.10
C SER A 130 16.69 -23.53 -7.88
N ASN A 131 15.79 -23.22 -8.81
CA ASN A 131 14.94 -22.03 -8.76
C ASN A 131 13.44 -22.34 -8.62
N SER A 132 13.07 -23.62 -8.63
CA SER A 132 11.71 -24.07 -8.31
C SER A 132 11.61 -24.42 -6.83
N TYR A 133 10.47 -24.09 -6.20
CA TYR A 133 10.27 -24.39 -4.79
C TYR A 133 8.81 -24.71 -4.44
N ASP A 134 8.67 -25.50 -3.40
CA ASP A 134 7.44 -25.77 -2.68
C ASP A 134 7.55 -25.17 -1.29
N SER A 135 6.53 -24.45 -0.85
CA SER A 135 6.49 -23.85 0.48
C SER A 135 5.12 -24.02 1.13
N HIS A 136 5.11 -24.57 2.33
CA HIS A 136 3.92 -24.68 3.15
C HIS A 136 4.14 -23.92 4.47
N VAL A 137 3.53 -22.74 4.58
CA VAL A 137 3.62 -21.86 5.74
C VAL A 137 2.36 -21.98 6.57
N ARG A 138 2.48 -22.25 7.86
CA ARG A 138 1.40 -22.24 8.83
C ARG A 138 1.75 -21.30 9.97
N LYS A 139 0.82 -20.45 10.36
CA LYS A 139 0.99 -19.49 11.45
C LYS A 139 -0.22 -19.54 12.38
N TRP A 140 0.05 -19.80 13.64
CA TRP A 140 -0.93 -19.73 14.72
C TRP A 140 -0.59 -18.55 15.61
N GLY A 141 -1.59 -17.76 15.94
CA GLY A 141 -1.49 -16.65 16.88
C GLY A 141 -2.56 -16.77 17.97
N ASN A 142 -2.15 -16.60 19.21
CA ASN A 142 -3.07 -16.37 20.32
C ASN A 142 -2.65 -15.07 21.01
N THR A 143 -3.56 -14.11 21.11
CA THR A 143 -3.28 -12.82 21.73
C THR A 143 -4.21 -12.63 22.91
N ILE A 144 -3.64 -12.43 24.10
CA ILE A 144 -4.36 -11.99 25.30
C ILE A 144 -4.01 -10.52 25.52
N GLY A 145 -5.01 -9.67 25.64
CA GLY A 145 -4.86 -8.24 25.91
C GLY A 145 -5.58 -7.83 27.18
N LEU A 146 -4.94 -6.97 27.96
CA LEU A 146 -5.52 -6.32 29.13
C LEU A 146 -5.44 -4.82 28.94
N SER A 147 -6.57 -4.12 29.12
CA SER A 147 -6.57 -2.66 29.08
C SER A 147 -7.44 -2.04 30.17
N PHE A 148 -7.04 -0.85 30.57
CA PHE A 148 -7.77 -0.01 31.50
C PHE A 148 -8.12 1.29 30.78
N SER A 149 -9.37 1.72 30.92
CA SER A 149 -9.83 2.97 30.33
C SER A 149 -10.77 3.70 31.25
N GLN A 150 -10.74 5.02 31.16
CA GLN A 150 -11.71 5.86 31.86
C GLN A 150 -12.31 6.85 30.86
N THR A 151 -13.63 6.91 30.88
CA THR A 151 -14.39 7.88 30.11
C THR A 151 -14.97 8.92 31.03
N GLY A 152 -14.64 10.18 30.79
CA GLY A 152 -15.22 11.34 31.44
C GLY A 152 -16.31 11.93 30.57
N HIS A 153 -17.50 12.14 31.13
CA HIS A 153 -18.60 12.86 30.51
C HIS A 153 -18.98 14.05 31.38
N GLU A 154 -19.13 15.22 30.79
CA GLU A 154 -19.72 16.38 31.44
C GLU A 154 -20.97 16.76 30.65
N GLY A 155 -22.13 16.21 31.05
CA GLY A 155 -23.38 16.25 30.30
C GLY A 155 -23.25 15.53 28.95
N TYR A 156 -24.08 15.94 27.96
CA TYR A 156 -23.99 15.43 26.56
C TYR A 156 -22.89 16.11 25.73
N THR A 157 -22.02 16.88 26.35
CA THR A 157 -21.25 17.91 25.61
C THR A 157 -19.75 17.72 25.63
N LEU A 158 -19.18 17.15 26.66
CA LEU A 158 -17.74 16.89 26.79
C LEU A 158 -17.50 15.39 26.88
N TYR A 159 -16.54 14.91 26.08
CA TYR A 159 -16.09 13.53 26.11
C TYR A 159 -14.56 13.50 26.23
N THR A 160 -14.07 12.83 27.25
CA THR A 160 -12.65 12.48 27.39
C THR A 160 -12.54 10.99 27.61
N ARG A 161 -11.53 10.38 27.00
CA ARG A 161 -11.20 8.98 27.24
C ARG A 161 -9.70 8.80 27.21
N TRP A 162 -9.16 8.23 28.25
CA TRP A 162 -7.84 7.64 28.20
C TRP A 162 -7.92 6.12 28.24
N GLU A 163 -6.95 5.47 27.66
CA GLU A 163 -6.84 4.02 27.62
C GLU A 163 -5.36 3.65 27.65
N VAL A 164 -5.01 2.71 28.52
CA VAL A 164 -3.69 2.08 28.54
C VAL A 164 -3.86 0.59 28.53
N GLY A 165 -3.03 -0.12 27.79
CA GLY A 165 -3.16 -1.56 27.65
C GLY A 165 -1.86 -2.24 27.29
N LEU A 166 -1.90 -3.56 27.40
CA LEU A 166 -0.84 -4.47 27.04
C LEU A 166 -1.45 -5.68 26.32
N ASP A 167 -1.03 -5.89 25.09
CA ASP A 167 -1.34 -7.11 24.34
C ASP A 167 -0.13 -8.05 24.41
N ILE A 168 -0.39 -9.34 24.63
CA ILE A 168 0.61 -10.40 24.74
C ILE A 168 0.28 -11.47 23.69
N PRO A 169 0.77 -11.33 22.44
CA PRO A 169 0.65 -12.36 21.44
C PRO A 169 1.66 -13.47 21.68
N VAL A 170 1.22 -14.70 21.58
CA VAL A 170 1.99 -15.92 21.43
C VAL A 170 1.82 -16.38 19.99
N LEU A 171 2.89 -16.38 19.22
CA LEU A 171 2.87 -16.65 17.78
C LEU A 171 3.72 -17.89 17.51
N HIS A 172 3.13 -18.88 16.86
CA HIS A 172 3.82 -20.11 16.45
C HIS A 172 3.75 -20.24 14.93
N HIS A 173 4.92 -20.21 14.27
CA HIS A 173 5.04 -20.36 12.83
C HIS A 173 5.77 -21.66 12.49
N THR A 174 5.31 -22.31 11.44
CA THR A 174 5.94 -23.50 10.85
C THR A 174 6.07 -23.27 9.36
N VAL A 175 7.21 -23.61 8.80
CA VAL A 175 7.50 -23.59 7.37
C VAL A 175 8.10 -24.93 6.96
N ASP A 176 7.45 -25.58 6.03
CA ASP A 176 7.98 -26.71 5.28
C ASP A 176 8.39 -26.18 3.90
N TYR A 177 9.67 -26.32 3.54
CA TYR A 177 10.24 -25.68 2.37
C TYR A 177 11.18 -26.62 1.62
N GLN A 178 10.93 -26.80 0.32
CA GLN A 178 11.73 -27.61 -0.57
C GLN A 178 12.17 -26.79 -1.78
N ARG A 179 13.48 -26.77 -2.06
CA ARG A 179 14.06 -26.09 -3.22
C ARG A 179 15.39 -26.74 -3.59
N GLY A 180 15.44 -27.47 -4.70
CA GLY A 180 16.62 -28.20 -5.12
C GLY A 180 17.10 -29.18 -4.05
N ALA A 181 18.32 -28.97 -3.53
CA ALA A 181 18.88 -29.76 -2.43
C ALA A 181 18.47 -29.26 -1.04
N VAL A 182 17.76 -28.13 -0.94
CA VAL A 182 17.26 -27.62 0.34
C VAL A 182 15.90 -28.27 0.62
N ASP A 183 15.87 -29.07 1.68
CA ASP A 183 14.65 -29.66 2.23
C ASP A 183 14.65 -29.40 3.72
N THR A 184 13.72 -28.58 4.20
CA THR A 184 13.79 -28.03 5.55
C THR A 184 12.41 -27.80 6.15
N LEU A 185 12.26 -28.28 7.39
CA LEU A 185 11.12 -27.97 8.26
C LEU A 185 11.61 -27.06 9.39
N MET A 186 11.11 -25.84 9.42
CA MET A 186 11.40 -24.87 10.46
C MET A 186 10.15 -24.54 11.28
N ASN A 187 10.33 -24.37 12.58
CA ASN A 187 9.30 -23.84 13.45
C ASN A 187 9.91 -22.93 14.49
N ASP A 188 9.17 -21.92 14.90
CA ASP A 188 9.57 -21.02 15.99
C ASP A 188 8.34 -20.46 16.70
N THR A 189 8.54 -20.05 17.96
CA THR A 189 7.50 -19.51 18.81
C THR A 189 8.00 -18.23 19.47
N TRP A 190 7.22 -17.16 19.34
CA TRP A 190 7.54 -15.86 19.92
C TRP A 190 6.45 -15.42 20.87
N VAL A 191 6.86 -14.80 21.97
CA VAL A 191 5.99 -14.09 22.90
C VAL A 191 6.42 -12.64 22.94
N TYR A 192 5.49 -11.73 22.68
CA TYR A 192 5.76 -10.29 22.73
C TYR A 192 4.94 -9.60 23.80
N PHE A 193 5.46 -8.47 24.28
CA PHE A 193 4.77 -7.55 25.17
C PHE A 193 4.56 -6.24 24.42
N LEU A 194 3.33 -5.92 24.04
CA LEU A 194 2.98 -4.82 23.17
C LEU A 194 2.15 -3.77 23.93
N PRO A 195 2.82 -2.86 24.69
CA PRO A 195 2.12 -1.80 25.39
C PRO A 195 1.56 -0.75 24.42
N TYR A 196 0.42 -0.16 24.80
CA TYR A 196 -0.14 0.98 24.12
C TYR A 196 -0.82 1.94 25.09
N ALA A 197 -0.92 3.20 24.67
CA ALA A 197 -1.68 4.24 25.34
C ALA A 197 -2.43 5.10 24.33
N ALA A 198 -3.63 5.53 24.65
CA ALA A 198 -4.44 6.41 23.83
C ALA A 198 -5.18 7.44 24.68
N TYR A 199 -5.31 8.65 24.16
CA TYR A 199 -6.12 9.71 24.72
C TYR A 199 -7.02 10.32 23.64
N ARG A 200 -8.31 10.44 23.97
CA ARG A 200 -9.32 11.05 23.10
C ARG A 200 -10.06 12.15 23.86
N TYR A 201 -10.24 13.26 23.17
CA TYR A 201 -10.97 14.41 23.66
C TYR A 201 -11.93 14.91 22.58
N LYS A 202 -13.18 15.19 22.98
CA LYS A 202 -14.17 15.88 22.15
C LYS A 202 -14.85 16.96 22.98
N SER A 203 -14.82 18.20 22.48
CA SER A 203 -15.52 19.31 23.10
C SER A 203 -17.03 19.30 22.79
N PRO A 204 -17.81 20.11 23.49
CA PRO A 204 -19.22 20.34 23.21
C PRO A 204 -19.49 20.62 21.74
N GLY A 205 -20.48 19.93 21.15
CA GLY A 205 -20.80 20.04 19.73
C GLY A 205 -19.70 19.52 18.79
N SER A 206 -18.72 18.77 19.31
CA SER A 206 -17.57 18.26 18.57
C SER A 206 -16.81 19.37 17.81
N LYS A 207 -16.71 20.58 18.40
CA LYS A 207 -15.98 21.68 17.83
C LYS A 207 -14.47 21.42 17.82
N HIS A 208 -13.95 20.79 18.85
CA HIS A 208 -12.58 20.35 19.01
C HIS A 208 -12.57 18.83 19.21
N GLN A 209 -11.74 18.14 18.48
CA GLN A 209 -11.47 16.72 18.65
C GLN A 209 -9.97 16.50 18.63
N LEU A 210 -9.46 15.77 19.61
CA LEU A 210 -8.05 15.39 19.71
C LEU A 210 -7.99 13.88 19.94
N GLU A 211 -7.14 13.21 19.22
CA GLU A 211 -6.73 11.83 19.49
C GLU A 211 -5.21 11.76 19.48
N VAL A 212 -4.64 11.16 20.52
CA VAL A 212 -3.22 10.85 20.61
C VAL A 212 -3.09 9.38 20.97
N ARG A 213 -2.20 8.68 20.28
CA ARG A 213 -1.91 7.27 20.54
C ARG A 213 -0.43 6.99 20.40
N ALA A 214 0.08 6.15 21.28
CA ALA A 214 1.40 5.55 21.16
C ALA A 214 1.25 4.04 21.35
N ASP A 215 1.87 3.25 20.49
CA ASP A 215 1.89 1.80 20.57
C ASP A 215 3.24 1.23 20.14
N PHE A 216 3.61 0.12 20.78
CA PHE A 216 4.79 -0.66 20.44
C PHE A 216 4.34 -1.92 19.70
N LYS A 217 5.01 -2.23 18.59
CA LYS A 217 4.71 -3.39 17.73
C LYS A 217 5.95 -4.24 17.57
N CYS A 218 5.77 -5.55 17.61
CA CYS A 218 6.76 -6.55 17.20
C CYS A 218 6.16 -7.48 16.17
N GLU A 219 6.95 -7.80 15.16
CA GLU A 219 6.63 -8.77 14.14
C GLU A 219 7.70 -9.86 14.16
N PRO A 220 7.30 -11.16 14.14
CA PRO A 220 8.27 -12.24 14.04
C PRO A 220 9.03 -12.17 12.72
N VAL A 221 10.17 -12.82 12.69
CA VAL A 221 10.91 -13.00 11.44
C VAL A 221 10.12 -13.88 10.50
N ASP A 222 10.21 -13.60 9.20
CA ASP A 222 9.74 -14.52 8.18
C ASP A 222 10.70 -15.70 8.06
N LEU A 223 10.22 -16.90 8.41
CA LEU A 223 11.05 -18.11 8.45
C LEU A 223 11.59 -18.50 7.06
N VAL A 224 10.86 -18.23 5.98
CA VAL A 224 11.36 -18.47 4.61
C VAL A 224 12.60 -17.62 4.34
N SER A 225 12.60 -16.36 4.80
CA SER A 225 13.75 -15.47 4.65
C SER A 225 14.98 -15.89 5.47
N GLN A 226 14.81 -16.76 6.47
CA GLN A 226 15.92 -17.35 7.24
C GLN A 226 16.54 -18.60 6.57
N ILE A 227 15.85 -19.22 5.63
CA ILE A 227 16.39 -20.39 4.94
C ILE A 227 17.58 -19.99 4.08
N ALA A 228 18.68 -20.74 4.14
CA ALA A 228 19.85 -20.51 3.31
C ALA A 228 19.60 -21.00 1.87
N TYR A 229 18.89 -20.21 1.09
CA TYR A 229 18.67 -20.49 -0.34
C TYR A 229 19.39 -19.47 -1.23
N ARG A 230 19.51 -19.82 -2.50
CA ARG A 230 19.99 -18.92 -3.57
C ARG A 230 18.98 -18.96 -4.73
N ASP A 231 18.43 -17.82 -5.08
CA ASP A 231 17.55 -17.62 -6.23
C ASP A 231 18.27 -16.78 -7.27
N ASN A 232 18.50 -17.34 -8.44
CA ASN A 232 19.08 -16.68 -9.62
C ASN A 232 18.19 -16.85 -10.86
N SER A 233 16.90 -16.98 -10.67
CA SER A 233 15.89 -17.03 -11.74
C SER A 233 15.98 -15.82 -12.69
N ASN A 234 16.33 -14.66 -12.16
CA ASN A 234 16.69 -13.48 -12.95
C ASN A 234 18.22 -13.45 -13.16
N PRO A 235 18.72 -13.39 -14.40
CA PRO A 235 20.15 -13.47 -14.67
C PRO A 235 21.00 -12.35 -14.06
N LEU A 236 20.39 -11.18 -13.77
CA LEU A 236 21.07 -10.04 -13.16
C LEU A 236 20.72 -9.83 -11.68
N VAL A 237 19.89 -10.68 -11.10
CA VAL A 237 19.44 -10.56 -9.73
C VAL A 237 19.56 -11.90 -9.00
N VAL A 238 20.37 -11.93 -7.96
CA VAL A 238 20.50 -13.07 -7.06
C VAL A 238 19.86 -12.70 -5.72
N LYS A 239 18.96 -13.54 -5.21
CA LYS A 239 18.40 -13.37 -3.87
C LYS A 239 18.91 -14.49 -2.95
N LEU A 240 19.29 -14.12 -1.74
CA LEU A 240 19.79 -15.03 -0.71
C LEU A 240 18.89 -14.96 0.53
N GLY A 241 18.73 -16.08 1.22
CA GLY A 241 18.19 -16.08 2.58
C GLY A 241 19.26 -15.73 3.63
N ASN A 242 18.82 -15.43 4.86
CA ASN A 242 19.70 -15.09 5.98
C ASN A 242 19.29 -15.79 7.28
N PRO A 243 19.95 -16.90 7.69
CA PRO A 243 19.63 -17.61 8.93
C PRO A 243 19.75 -16.77 10.20
N ALA A 244 20.53 -15.68 10.17
CA ALA A 244 20.70 -14.77 11.32
C ALA A 244 19.65 -13.66 11.42
N LEU A 245 18.66 -13.65 10.50
CA LEU A 245 17.63 -12.62 10.46
C LEU A 245 16.73 -12.68 11.70
N LYS A 246 16.38 -11.51 12.23
CA LYS A 246 15.49 -11.34 13.39
C LYS A 246 14.26 -10.55 13.02
N GLY A 247 13.18 -10.72 13.77
CA GLY A 247 11.92 -9.99 13.60
C GLY A 247 12.06 -8.48 13.77
N ARG A 248 11.01 -7.75 13.45
CA ARG A 248 10.94 -6.29 13.50
C ARG A 248 10.38 -5.80 14.83
N SER A 249 10.76 -4.58 15.21
CA SER A 249 10.14 -3.88 16.34
C SER A 249 10.06 -2.38 16.07
N THR A 250 8.88 -1.80 16.32
CA THR A 250 8.57 -0.41 15.95
C THR A 250 7.74 0.26 17.05
N THR A 251 8.09 1.49 17.39
CA THR A 251 7.21 2.39 18.16
C THR A 251 6.46 3.26 17.14
N HIS A 252 5.15 3.27 17.26
CA HIS A 252 4.25 4.12 16.48
C HIS A 252 3.66 5.20 17.39
N ILE A 253 3.70 6.45 16.95
CA ILE A 253 3.10 7.60 17.63
C ILE A 253 2.18 8.29 16.61
N TYR A 254 0.97 8.58 17.03
CA TYR A 254 -0.05 9.22 16.22
C TYR A 254 -0.72 10.34 17.03
N ALA A 255 -0.93 11.48 16.39
CA ALA A 255 -1.71 12.58 16.94
C ALA A 255 -2.59 13.18 15.85
N ASP A 256 -3.84 13.41 16.18
CA ASP A 256 -4.85 13.95 15.27
C ASP A 256 -5.66 15.03 15.99
N TYR A 257 -5.81 16.21 15.36
CA TYR A 257 -6.61 17.27 15.89
C TYR A 257 -7.49 17.89 14.83
N THR A 258 -8.78 17.89 15.08
CA THR A 258 -9.79 18.50 14.20
C THR A 258 -10.50 19.65 14.93
N ARG A 259 -10.66 20.77 14.24
CA ARG A 259 -11.45 21.92 14.72
C ARG A 259 -12.51 22.31 13.71
N LYS A 260 -13.77 22.37 14.16
CA LYS A 260 -14.88 22.96 13.39
C LYS A 260 -14.99 24.45 13.66
N ILE A 261 -15.11 25.25 12.61
CA ILE A 261 -15.16 26.71 12.69
C ILE A 261 -16.56 27.17 12.32
N GLY A 262 -17.23 27.81 13.27
CA GLY A 262 -18.54 28.46 13.07
C GLY A 262 -19.66 27.50 12.71
N LYS A 263 -20.76 28.03 12.18
CA LYS A 263 -21.97 27.28 11.78
C LYS A 263 -21.93 26.76 10.32
N LYS A 264 -20.84 27.04 9.57
CA LYS A 264 -20.77 26.85 8.11
C LYS A 264 -20.11 25.53 7.65
N SER A 265 -19.96 24.56 8.51
CA SER A 265 -19.26 23.28 8.19
C SER A 265 -17.80 23.48 7.75
N SER A 266 -17.20 24.62 8.12
CA SER A 266 -15.77 24.84 7.94
C SER A 266 -15.01 24.08 9.02
N GLN A 267 -13.95 23.41 8.62
CA GLN A 267 -13.09 22.69 9.56
C GLN A 267 -11.65 22.71 9.07
N TRP A 268 -10.74 22.59 10.01
CA TRP A 268 -9.36 22.25 9.73
C TRP A 268 -8.92 21.08 10.60
N HIS A 269 -7.97 20.36 10.11
CA HIS A 269 -7.43 19.14 10.66
C HIS A 269 -5.91 19.20 10.61
N ILE A 270 -5.25 18.77 11.68
CA ILE A 270 -3.81 18.58 11.75
C ILE A 270 -3.57 17.15 12.24
N GLY A 271 -2.81 16.39 11.49
CA GLY A 271 -2.36 15.06 11.83
C GLY A 271 -0.85 14.97 11.90
N ALA A 272 -0.33 14.16 12.80
CA ALA A 272 1.07 13.79 12.87
C ALA A 272 1.19 12.29 13.14
N ASN A 273 2.10 11.63 12.44
CA ASN A 273 2.36 10.20 12.55
C ASN A 273 3.87 9.95 12.51
N GLY A 274 4.37 9.08 13.37
CA GLY A 274 5.78 8.69 13.40
C GLY A 274 5.93 7.19 13.65
N ASN A 275 6.77 6.54 12.86
CA ASN A 275 7.20 5.16 13.04
C ASN A 275 8.69 5.13 13.31
N PHE A 276 9.10 4.68 14.48
CA PHE A 276 10.49 4.55 14.89
C PHE A 276 10.86 3.08 14.96
N ARG A 277 11.65 2.61 13.98
CA ARG A 277 12.03 1.20 13.83
C ARG A 277 13.27 0.90 14.64
N HIS A 278 13.10 0.28 15.81
CA HIS A 278 14.20 -0.15 16.66
C HIS A 278 14.98 -1.30 16.03
N ARG A 279 14.25 -2.18 15.33
CA ARG A 279 14.80 -3.20 14.45
C ARG A 279 13.90 -3.31 13.23
N ASP A 280 14.54 -3.27 12.06
CA ASP A 280 13.87 -3.46 10.77
C ASP A 280 14.63 -4.48 9.94
N VAL A 281 14.04 -4.89 8.84
CA VAL A 281 14.68 -5.74 7.83
C VAL A 281 14.88 -4.90 6.59
N ALA A 282 16.13 -4.72 6.21
CA ALA A 282 16.55 -4.04 5.01
C ALA A 282 17.30 -5.02 4.09
N GLN A 283 17.62 -4.60 2.89
CA GLN A 283 18.42 -5.37 1.96
C GLN A 283 19.90 -5.02 2.07
N SER A 284 20.75 -6.02 2.15
CA SER A 284 22.17 -5.88 1.88
C SER A 284 22.39 -6.17 0.41
N THR A 285 22.88 -5.17 -0.33
CA THR A 285 23.06 -5.26 -1.78
C THR A 285 24.56 -5.30 -2.12
N THR A 286 24.95 -6.27 -2.93
CA THR A 286 26.28 -6.36 -3.53
C THR A 286 26.12 -6.25 -5.04
N TYR A 287 26.99 -5.48 -5.69
CA TYR A 287 27.01 -5.35 -7.14
C TYR A 287 28.35 -5.83 -7.69
N ASP A 288 28.29 -6.72 -8.67
CA ASP A 288 29.47 -7.16 -9.43
C ASP A 288 29.52 -6.43 -10.77
N PRO A 289 30.49 -5.50 -10.99
CA PRO A 289 30.57 -4.74 -12.22
C PRO A 289 31.04 -5.56 -13.41
N GLN A 290 31.64 -6.73 -13.22
CA GLN A 290 32.07 -7.60 -14.32
C GLN A 290 30.88 -8.33 -14.94
N SER A 291 30.01 -8.90 -14.11
CA SER A 291 28.80 -9.62 -14.55
C SER A 291 27.55 -8.76 -14.61
N GLY A 292 27.56 -7.59 -13.97
CA GLY A 292 26.38 -6.74 -13.80
C GLY A 292 25.34 -7.29 -12.82
N VAL A 293 25.69 -8.32 -12.04
CA VAL A 293 24.78 -9.02 -11.12
C VAL A 293 24.64 -8.27 -9.82
N HIS A 294 23.40 -8.03 -9.41
CA HIS A 294 23.04 -7.57 -8.07
C HIS A 294 22.68 -8.74 -7.18
N THR A 295 23.33 -8.86 -6.04
CA THR A 295 22.98 -9.85 -5.02
C THR A 295 22.31 -9.17 -3.84
N TYR A 296 21.14 -9.66 -3.46
CA TYR A 296 20.33 -9.14 -2.36
C TYR A 296 20.27 -10.15 -1.23
N LYS A 297 20.53 -9.71 -0.01
CA LYS A 297 20.40 -10.51 1.21
C LYS A 297 19.67 -9.72 2.29
N PRO A 298 18.57 -10.21 2.87
CA PRO A 298 17.89 -9.52 3.95
C PRO A 298 18.80 -9.42 5.17
N THR A 299 18.84 -8.25 5.80
CA THR A 299 19.64 -7.99 6.99
C THR A 299 18.90 -7.10 7.98
N ASN A 300 19.21 -7.21 9.26
CA ASN A 300 18.62 -6.33 10.25
C ASN A 300 19.35 -5.00 10.31
N VAL A 301 18.56 -3.92 10.38
CA VAL A 301 19.03 -2.54 10.61
C VAL A 301 18.31 -1.94 11.80
N CYS A 302 18.90 -0.92 12.40
CA CYS A 302 18.32 -0.21 13.54
C CYS A 302 18.34 1.29 13.29
N GLY A 303 17.29 2.00 13.72
CA GLY A 303 17.22 3.45 13.70
C GLY A 303 16.62 4.05 12.43
N ALA A 304 16.02 3.26 11.55
CA ALA A 304 15.17 3.77 10.46
C ALA A 304 13.89 4.37 11.05
N TYR A 305 13.40 5.44 10.48
CA TYR A 305 12.13 6.06 10.89
C TYR A 305 11.48 6.82 9.76
N ASP A 306 10.16 6.99 9.87
CA ASP A 306 9.37 7.87 9.03
C ASP A 306 8.47 8.77 9.88
N LEU A 307 8.34 10.00 9.43
CA LEU A 307 7.49 11.02 10.04
C LEU A 307 6.55 11.56 8.97
N LYS A 308 5.28 11.65 9.29
CA LYS A 308 4.26 12.28 8.44
C LYS A 308 3.54 13.36 9.21
N GLY A 309 3.47 14.57 8.64
CA GLY A 309 2.59 15.65 9.06
C GLY A 309 1.55 15.90 7.98
N GLN A 310 0.31 16.20 8.38
CA GLN A 310 -0.76 16.57 7.45
C GLN A 310 -1.57 17.73 7.97
N PHE A 311 -2.03 18.59 7.07
CA PHE A 311 -2.93 19.69 7.34
C PHE A 311 -4.02 19.74 6.28
N ASP A 312 -5.26 19.74 6.71
CA ASP A 312 -6.42 19.86 5.84
C ASP A 312 -7.30 21.01 6.30
N ILE A 313 -7.78 21.81 5.37
CA ILE A 313 -8.76 22.86 5.64
C ILE A 313 -9.82 22.85 4.56
N SER A 314 -11.08 22.96 4.97
CA SER A 314 -12.20 23.11 4.04
C SER A 314 -13.18 24.15 4.54
N SER A 315 -13.72 24.94 3.61
CA SER A 315 -14.69 25.99 3.93
C SER A 315 -15.57 26.35 2.74
N HIS A 316 -16.71 26.97 3.05
CA HIS A 316 -17.53 27.69 2.06
C HIS A 316 -17.17 29.17 2.07
N LEU A 317 -16.95 29.75 0.89
CA LEU A 317 -16.60 31.18 0.74
C LEU A 317 -17.83 32.10 0.86
N ASP A 318 -19.01 31.60 0.49
CA ASP A 318 -20.24 32.34 0.46
C ASP A 318 -21.33 31.83 1.42
N LYS A 319 -22.33 32.67 1.73
CA LYS A 319 -23.47 32.30 2.59
C LYS A 319 -24.37 31.22 1.96
N ASN A 320 -24.47 31.21 0.64
CA ASN A 320 -25.30 30.27 -0.12
C ASN A 320 -24.62 28.93 -0.37
N ARG A 321 -23.35 28.80 0.02
CA ARG A 321 -22.53 27.60 -0.18
C ARG A 321 -22.37 27.19 -1.64
N TYR A 322 -22.40 28.15 -2.55
CA TYR A 322 -22.14 27.91 -3.95
C TYR A 322 -20.65 27.69 -4.21
N TRP A 323 -19.80 28.36 -3.42
CA TRP A 323 -18.35 28.26 -3.49
C TRP A 323 -17.81 27.45 -2.31
N THR A 324 -17.09 26.40 -2.64
CA THR A 324 -16.36 25.56 -1.67
C THR A 324 -14.90 25.56 -2.06
N TRP A 325 -14.03 25.63 -1.08
CA TRP A 325 -12.60 25.41 -1.27
C TRP A 325 -12.08 24.44 -0.24
N GLN A 326 -11.04 23.72 -0.62
CA GLN A 326 -10.31 22.82 0.25
C GLN A 326 -8.83 22.86 -0.12
N MET A 327 -7.99 22.84 0.90
CA MET A 327 -6.56 22.69 0.81
C MET A 327 -6.15 21.51 1.67
N ASN A 328 -5.27 20.71 1.14
CA ASN A 328 -4.60 19.63 1.87
C ASN A 328 -3.10 19.77 1.66
N ALA A 329 -2.33 19.71 2.74
CA ALA A 329 -0.88 19.75 2.70
C ALA A 329 -0.35 18.58 3.53
N ASP A 330 0.63 17.86 3.02
CA ASP A 330 1.35 16.84 3.76
C ASP A 330 2.87 16.92 3.56
N ALA A 331 3.58 16.57 4.63
CA ALA A 331 5.01 16.45 4.65
C ALA A 331 5.37 15.05 5.12
N ASN A 332 6.13 14.32 4.30
CA ASN A 332 6.63 13.00 4.64
C ASN A 332 8.16 13.02 4.67
N TYR A 333 8.74 12.70 5.81
CA TYR A 333 10.17 12.52 5.96
C TYR A 333 10.48 11.06 6.24
N ASN A 334 11.33 10.45 5.40
CA ASN A 334 11.77 9.06 5.54
C ASN A 334 13.28 9.00 5.70
N HIS A 335 13.74 8.43 6.81
CA HIS A 335 15.11 8.05 7.05
C HIS A 335 15.26 6.54 6.87
N SER A 336 15.66 6.11 5.69
CA SER A 336 15.88 4.70 5.37
C SER A 336 17.34 4.30 5.56
N ILE A 337 17.53 3.03 5.95
CA ILE A 337 18.85 2.45 6.21
C ILE A 337 18.93 1.13 5.46
N ASP A 338 19.95 0.98 4.64
CA ASP A 338 20.32 -0.24 3.95
C ASP A 338 21.81 -0.56 4.16
N HIS A 339 22.22 -1.73 3.72
CA HIS A 339 23.63 -2.10 3.69
C HIS A 339 24.03 -2.36 2.22
N SER A 340 25.13 -1.77 1.80
CA SER A 340 25.70 -2.04 0.48
C SER A 340 27.17 -2.40 0.57
N VAL A 341 27.57 -3.34 -0.28
CA VAL A 341 28.94 -3.73 -0.49
C VAL A 341 29.33 -3.24 -1.89
N LEU A 342 30.29 -2.32 -1.95
CA LEU A 342 30.84 -1.87 -3.23
C LEU A 342 31.70 -2.97 -3.83
N SER A 343 31.74 -3.03 -5.16
CA SER A 343 32.59 -4.00 -5.86
C SER A 343 34.06 -3.86 -5.45
N GLY A 344 34.68 -4.98 -5.12
CA GLY A 344 36.06 -5.02 -4.62
C GLY A 344 36.21 -4.79 -3.13
N GLU A 345 35.11 -4.52 -2.38
CA GLU A 345 35.13 -4.42 -0.92
C GLU A 345 34.52 -5.68 -0.30
N ASN A 346 35.13 -6.19 0.76
CA ASN A 346 34.63 -7.35 1.50
C ASN A 346 33.71 -6.96 2.67
N ALA A 347 33.59 -5.65 2.97
CA ALA A 347 32.82 -5.14 4.10
C ALA A 347 31.56 -4.44 3.63
N SER A 348 30.43 -4.84 4.19
CA SER A 348 29.15 -4.15 4.02
C SER A 348 29.21 -2.79 4.73
N ARG A 349 28.83 -1.74 4.04
CA ARG A 349 28.71 -0.38 4.60
C ARG A 349 27.25 -0.01 4.78
N ARG A 350 26.97 0.61 5.92
CA ARG A 350 25.65 1.20 6.19
C ARG A 350 25.45 2.39 5.25
N ASN A 351 24.42 2.31 4.41
CA ASN A 351 23.93 3.39 3.60
C ASN A 351 22.67 4.00 4.24
N THR A 352 22.57 5.31 4.21
CA THR A 352 21.38 6.03 4.69
C THR A 352 20.90 6.98 3.60
N VAL A 353 19.59 6.96 3.35
CA VAL A 353 18.93 7.88 2.43
C VAL A 353 17.83 8.62 3.20
N ASN A 354 17.89 9.94 3.11
CA ASN A 354 16.86 10.84 3.63
C ASN A 354 16.00 11.32 2.48
N THR A 355 14.70 11.11 2.57
CA THR A 355 13.75 11.60 1.58
C THR A 355 12.73 12.50 2.26
N LEU A 356 12.65 13.75 1.84
CA LEU A 356 11.57 14.67 2.20
C LEU A 356 10.66 14.84 1.00
N THR A 357 9.37 14.57 1.20
CA THR A 357 8.33 14.85 0.21
C THR A 357 7.34 15.84 0.82
N LEU A 358 7.13 16.96 0.13
CA LEU A 358 6.08 17.92 0.46
C LEU A 358 5.03 17.87 -0.63
N HIS A 359 3.79 17.73 -0.23
CA HIS A 359 2.65 17.75 -1.15
C HIS A 359 1.65 18.79 -0.69
N ASP A 360 1.13 19.60 -1.60
CA ASP A 360 0.05 20.57 -1.38
C ASP A 360 -0.95 20.47 -2.52
N GLY A 361 -2.22 20.33 -2.15
CA GLY A 361 -3.35 20.27 -3.06
C GLY A 361 -4.40 21.32 -2.71
N LEU A 362 -4.82 22.08 -3.69
CA LEU A 362 -5.87 23.08 -3.56
C LEU A 362 -6.95 22.84 -4.60
N TYR A 363 -8.21 22.86 -4.19
CA TYR A 363 -9.29 23.03 -5.15
C TYR A 363 -10.30 24.11 -4.72
N VAL A 364 -10.90 24.71 -5.74
CA VAL A 364 -12.03 25.65 -5.60
C VAL A 364 -13.14 25.16 -6.51
N GLN A 365 -14.32 25.01 -5.96
CA GLN A 365 -15.50 24.55 -6.69
C GLN A 365 -16.64 25.55 -6.56
N PHE A 366 -17.21 25.90 -7.70
CA PHE A 366 -18.50 26.58 -7.79
C PHE A 366 -19.58 25.58 -8.19
N GLN A 367 -20.69 25.52 -7.43
CA GLN A 367 -21.83 24.67 -7.74
C GLN A 367 -23.13 25.44 -7.53
N LYS A 368 -23.88 25.63 -8.61
CA LYS A 368 -25.19 26.26 -8.57
C LYS A 368 -26.16 25.55 -9.50
N LYS A 369 -27.20 24.92 -8.92
CA LYS A 369 -28.20 24.15 -9.66
C LYS A 369 -27.55 23.11 -10.61
N ALA A 370 -27.67 23.32 -11.90
CA ALA A 370 -27.22 22.42 -12.96
C ALA A 370 -25.72 22.60 -13.34
N LEU A 371 -25.09 23.67 -12.89
CA LEU A 371 -23.71 24.03 -13.23
C LEU A 371 -22.76 23.72 -12.07
N SER A 372 -21.69 23.00 -12.37
CA SER A 372 -20.54 22.78 -11.48
C SER A 372 -19.26 23.09 -12.24
N ILE A 373 -18.41 23.94 -11.68
CA ILE A 373 -17.08 24.26 -12.19
C ILE A 373 -16.10 24.04 -11.06
N ARG A 374 -14.99 23.35 -11.32
CA ARG A 374 -13.95 23.09 -10.35
C ARG A 374 -12.58 23.36 -10.96
N ALA A 375 -11.79 24.19 -10.29
CA ALA A 375 -10.37 24.34 -10.52
C ALA A 375 -9.59 23.62 -9.44
N ASN A 376 -8.56 22.90 -9.79
CA ASN A 376 -7.65 22.21 -8.87
C ASN A 376 -6.20 22.44 -9.26
N GLY A 377 -5.33 22.38 -8.27
CA GLY A 377 -3.89 22.39 -8.41
C GLY A 377 -3.27 21.54 -7.33
N ASP A 378 -2.27 20.75 -7.70
CA ASP A 378 -1.51 19.88 -6.82
C ASP A 378 -0.03 20.06 -7.13
N VAL A 379 0.79 20.20 -6.12
CA VAL A 379 2.25 20.25 -6.23
C VAL A 379 2.87 19.23 -5.30
N SER A 380 3.83 18.46 -5.80
CA SER A 380 4.62 17.53 -5.00
C SER A 380 6.10 17.82 -5.25
N TRP A 381 6.80 18.21 -4.20
CA TRP A 381 8.24 18.38 -4.21
C TRP A 381 8.90 17.24 -3.45
N ARG A 382 9.92 16.63 -4.04
CA ARG A 382 10.68 15.55 -3.44
C ARG A 382 12.17 15.85 -3.48
N ASN A 383 12.79 15.78 -2.30
CA ASN A 383 14.23 15.79 -2.15
C ASN A 383 14.69 14.47 -1.55
N SER A 384 15.65 13.79 -2.19
CA SER A 384 16.25 12.55 -1.69
C SER A 384 17.77 12.69 -1.71
N GLU A 385 18.39 12.52 -0.55
CA GLU A 385 19.85 12.63 -0.36
C GLU A 385 20.39 11.34 0.27
N GLY A 386 21.42 10.77 -0.35
CA GLY A 386 22.10 9.57 0.14
C GLY A 386 23.53 9.88 0.61
N LYS A 387 24.02 9.09 1.57
CA LYS A 387 25.40 9.23 2.09
C LYS A 387 26.45 8.54 1.21
N MET A 388 26.04 7.66 0.30
CA MET A 388 26.98 7.01 -0.60
C MET A 388 27.48 7.98 -1.67
N ARG A 389 28.77 7.83 -2.03
CA ARG A 389 29.48 8.72 -2.97
C ARG A 389 28.84 8.78 -4.36
N ASP A 390 28.20 7.69 -4.78
CA ASP A 390 27.59 7.56 -6.11
C ASP A 390 26.06 7.74 -6.08
N PHE A 391 25.49 8.20 -4.95
CA PHE A 391 24.08 8.49 -4.86
C PHE A 391 23.78 9.83 -5.54
N GLU A 392 23.02 9.79 -6.63
CA GLU A 392 22.56 11.00 -7.31
C GLU A 392 21.40 11.62 -6.50
N THR A 393 21.63 12.81 -5.95
CA THR A 393 20.59 13.56 -5.23
C THR A 393 19.43 13.85 -6.16
N LEU A 394 18.23 13.45 -5.75
CA LEU A 394 17.01 13.78 -6.46
C LEU A 394 16.39 15.06 -5.86
N ASN A 395 16.13 16.04 -6.70
CA ASN A 395 15.38 17.25 -6.34
C ASN A 395 14.34 17.51 -7.43
N ALA A 396 13.16 16.90 -7.28
CA ALA A 396 12.11 16.87 -8.30
C ALA A 396 10.83 17.55 -7.84
N VAL A 397 10.14 18.16 -8.80
CA VAL A 397 8.82 18.78 -8.63
C VAL A 397 7.86 18.21 -9.66
N ASP A 398 6.75 17.68 -9.18
CA ASP A 398 5.59 17.30 -9.98
C ASP A 398 4.48 18.33 -9.71
N LEU A 399 3.97 18.96 -10.76
CA LEU A 399 2.88 19.93 -10.70
C LEU A 399 1.73 19.42 -11.57
N GLN A 400 0.53 19.46 -11.01
CA GLN A 400 -0.70 19.15 -11.71
C GLN A 400 -1.69 20.28 -11.48
N TYR A 401 -2.32 20.79 -12.53
CA TYR A 401 -3.42 21.74 -12.39
C TYR A 401 -4.46 21.53 -13.49
N GLY A 402 -5.72 21.78 -13.13
CA GLY A 402 -6.80 21.47 -14.04
C GLY A 402 -8.07 22.28 -13.80
N LEU A 403 -8.91 22.25 -14.83
CA LEU A 403 -10.25 22.82 -14.81
C LEU A 403 -11.25 21.75 -15.26
N SER A 404 -12.31 21.58 -14.49
CA SER A 404 -13.44 20.74 -14.88
C SER A 404 -14.74 21.53 -14.85
N ALA A 405 -15.60 21.25 -15.84
CA ALA A 405 -16.93 21.83 -15.91
C ALA A 405 -17.95 20.72 -16.19
N ARG A 406 -19.09 20.80 -15.50
CA ARG A 406 -20.24 19.93 -15.71
C ARG A 406 -21.50 20.79 -15.79
N TYR A 407 -22.31 20.54 -16.82
CA TYR A 407 -23.60 21.20 -16.97
C TYR A 407 -24.69 20.19 -17.34
N THR A 408 -25.79 20.19 -16.59
CA THR A 408 -26.96 19.36 -16.88
C THR A 408 -28.05 20.24 -17.47
N LEU A 409 -28.43 19.97 -18.71
CA LEU A 409 -29.49 20.69 -19.42
C LEU A 409 -30.83 20.48 -18.68
N PRO A 410 -31.50 21.54 -18.21
CA PRO A 410 -32.69 21.39 -17.35
C PRO A 410 -33.85 20.67 -18.03
N THR A 411 -34.01 20.83 -19.33
CA THR A 411 -35.12 20.26 -20.13
C THR A 411 -34.94 18.77 -20.41
N VAL A 412 -33.87 18.41 -21.08
CA VAL A 412 -33.60 17.03 -21.55
C VAL A 412 -32.77 16.18 -20.57
N LYS A 413 -32.29 16.78 -19.48
CA LYS A 413 -31.45 16.14 -18.45
C LYS A 413 -30.12 15.58 -18.98
N THR A 414 -29.73 15.96 -20.20
CA THR A 414 -28.41 15.62 -20.73
C THR A 414 -27.34 16.30 -19.89
N THR A 415 -26.34 15.54 -19.46
CA THR A 415 -25.18 16.08 -18.74
C THR A 415 -23.97 16.08 -19.66
N LEU A 416 -23.37 17.24 -19.82
CA LEU A 416 -22.10 17.46 -20.48
C LEU A 416 -21.04 17.67 -19.41
N ALA A 417 -19.90 17.02 -19.53
CA ALA A 417 -18.75 17.28 -18.68
C ALA A 417 -17.46 17.28 -19.48
N ALA A 418 -16.57 18.19 -19.15
CA ALA A 418 -15.22 18.28 -19.68
C ALA A 418 -14.23 18.50 -18.55
N HIS A 419 -13.03 17.92 -18.67
CA HIS A 419 -11.96 18.04 -17.70
C HIS A 419 -10.62 18.10 -18.44
N GLY A 420 -9.92 19.21 -18.28
CA GLY A 420 -8.58 19.42 -18.79
C GLY A 420 -7.59 19.48 -17.63
N THR A 421 -6.49 18.71 -17.70
CA THR A 421 -5.45 18.69 -16.69
C THR A 421 -4.08 18.78 -17.35
N MET A 422 -3.26 19.69 -16.84
CA MET A 422 -1.85 19.80 -17.18
C MET A 422 -1.02 19.09 -16.14
N TYR A 423 -0.15 18.20 -16.58
CA TYR A 423 0.85 17.50 -15.76
C TYR A 423 2.23 17.99 -16.16
N MET A 424 3.00 18.44 -15.19
CA MET A 424 4.36 18.94 -15.41
C MET A 424 5.31 18.23 -14.46
N ARG A 425 6.44 17.78 -14.97
CA ARG A 425 7.52 17.14 -14.20
C ARG A 425 8.83 17.86 -14.44
N ARG A 426 9.56 18.15 -13.35
CA ARG A 426 10.85 18.86 -13.40
C ARG A 426 11.81 18.28 -12.37
N GLY A 427 13.12 18.41 -12.66
CA GLY A 427 14.19 18.03 -11.74
C GLY A 427 14.56 16.55 -11.75
N TYR A 428 14.03 15.76 -12.70
CA TYR A 428 14.45 14.38 -12.91
C TYR A 428 15.73 14.33 -13.74
N GLY A 429 16.67 13.41 -13.42
CA GLY A 429 17.97 13.32 -14.08
C GLY A 429 17.92 12.91 -15.57
N SER A 430 16.76 12.45 -16.07
CA SER A 430 16.54 12.14 -17.49
C SER A 430 15.62 13.20 -18.12
N ALA A 431 16.03 13.71 -19.29
CA ALA A 431 15.23 14.68 -20.04
C ALA A 431 13.85 14.14 -20.43
N GLN A 432 13.75 12.83 -20.68
CA GLN A 432 12.50 12.16 -21.05
C GLN A 432 11.47 12.11 -19.91
N LEU A 433 11.90 12.32 -18.67
CA LEU A 433 11.04 12.32 -17.48
C LEU A 433 10.56 13.73 -17.10
N ASN A 434 11.17 14.78 -17.69
CA ASN A 434 10.75 16.16 -17.51
C ASN A 434 9.72 16.49 -18.60
N THR A 435 8.46 16.14 -18.37
CA THR A 435 7.35 16.19 -19.35
C THR A 435 6.35 17.29 -19.05
N ASP A 436 5.61 17.69 -20.08
CA ASP A 436 4.46 18.59 -20.05
C ASP A 436 3.32 17.91 -20.82
N ASP A 437 2.39 17.29 -20.08
CA ASP A 437 1.31 16.51 -20.67
C ASP A 437 -0.05 17.18 -20.39
N PHE A 438 -0.75 17.65 -21.42
CA PHE A 438 -2.11 18.18 -21.26
C PHE A 438 -3.16 17.14 -21.64
N VAL A 439 -3.87 16.59 -20.67
CA VAL A 439 -4.90 15.57 -20.86
C VAL A 439 -6.27 16.22 -20.86
N LEU A 440 -7.02 16.06 -21.97
CA LEU A 440 -8.38 16.55 -22.12
C LEU A 440 -9.36 15.36 -22.20
N ASN A 441 -10.27 15.29 -21.23
CA ASN A 441 -11.34 14.30 -21.18
C ASN A 441 -12.70 14.97 -21.35
N ALA A 442 -13.64 14.30 -22.02
CA ALA A 442 -15.01 14.78 -22.15
C ALA A 442 -16.01 13.63 -22.00
N SER A 443 -17.19 13.95 -21.52
CA SER A 443 -18.28 12.98 -21.45
C SER A 443 -19.65 13.61 -21.72
N LEU A 444 -20.52 12.81 -22.33
CA LEU A 444 -21.93 13.11 -22.54
C LEU A 444 -22.76 11.99 -21.93
N SER A 445 -23.73 12.32 -21.09
CA SER A 445 -24.62 11.36 -20.46
C SER A 445 -26.07 11.75 -20.68
N GLN A 446 -26.86 10.84 -21.28
CA GLN A 446 -28.28 11.05 -21.56
C GLN A 446 -29.12 10.02 -20.81
N PRO A 447 -29.93 10.43 -19.83
CA PRO A 447 -30.91 9.54 -19.21
C PRO A 447 -32.16 9.42 -20.07
N PHE A 448 -32.69 8.18 -20.18
CA PHE A 448 -33.93 7.80 -20.80
C PHE A 448 -34.85 7.10 -19.78
N MET A 449 -36.12 6.89 -20.12
CA MET A 449 -37.08 6.16 -19.29
C MET A 449 -37.15 6.64 -17.83
N LYS A 450 -37.19 7.96 -17.63
CA LYS A 450 -37.18 8.60 -16.29
C LYS A 450 -35.91 8.20 -15.46
N GLY A 451 -34.76 8.04 -16.13
CA GLY A 451 -33.49 7.70 -15.50
C GLY A 451 -33.21 6.21 -15.30
N LYS A 452 -34.11 5.32 -15.75
CA LYS A 452 -33.87 3.87 -15.68
C LYS A 452 -32.81 3.40 -16.69
N LEU A 453 -32.73 4.04 -17.84
CA LEU A 453 -31.73 3.75 -18.86
C LEU A 453 -30.85 4.98 -19.03
N ILE A 454 -29.53 4.81 -18.95
CA ILE A 454 -28.56 5.89 -19.15
C ILE A 454 -27.62 5.46 -20.27
N PHE A 455 -27.53 6.28 -21.30
CA PHE A 455 -26.49 6.19 -22.33
C PHE A 455 -25.42 7.22 -22.01
N ARG A 456 -24.15 6.78 -21.97
CA ARG A 456 -23.00 7.65 -21.71
C ARG A 456 -21.91 7.39 -22.75
N VAL A 457 -21.34 8.45 -23.26
CA VAL A 457 -20.13 8.43 -24.09
C VAL A 457 -19.04 9.15 -23.32
N GLU A 458 -17.89 8.51 -23.18
CA GLU A 458 -16.70 9.06 -22.54
C GLU A 458 -15.53 9.02 -23.50
N ALA A 459 -14.83 10.13 -23.63
CA ALA A 459 -13.62 10.26 -24.41
C ALA A 459 -12.46 10.60 -23.45
N PHE A 460 -11.42 9.79 -23.50
CA PHE A 460 -10.22 9.92 -22.67
C PHE A 460 -9.05 10.36 -23.53
N ASP A 461 -8.28 11.33 -23.03
CA ASP A 461 -7.08 11.90 -23.65
C ASP A 461 -7.29 12.26 -25.13
N LEU A 462 -8.27 13.14 -25.38
CA LEU A 462 -8.65 13.58 -26.74
C LEU A 462 -7.48 14.15 -27.55
N LEU A 463 -6.44 14.64 -26.89
CA LEU A 463 -5.27 15.26 -27.51
C LEU A 463 -4.09 14.28 -27.65
N HIS A 464 -4.21 13.06 -27.10
CA HIS A 464 -3.17 12.01 -27.17
C HIS A 464 -1.81 12.48 -26.63
N GLN A 465 -1.80 13.07 -25.44
CA GLN A 465 -0.58 13.65 -24.84
C GLN A 465 -0.14 12.96 -23.54
N LEU A 466 -0.88 11.96 -23.05
CA LEU A 466 -0.56 11.28 -21.80
C LEU A 466 0.75 10.48 -21.92
N SER A 467 1.71 10.79 -21.06
CA SER A 467 2.94 9.99 -20.91
C SER A 467 2.66 8.67 -20.21
N SER A 468 3.24 7.58 -20.72
CA SER A 468 3.13 6.23 -20.16
C SER A 468 4.34 5.83 -19.31
N THR A 469 5.13 6.79 -18.83
CA THR A 469 6.35 6.55 -18.05
C THR A 469 6.11 6.73 -16.56
N GLN A 470 6.49 5.74 -15.76
CA GLN A 470 6.52 5.81 -14.30
C GLN A 470 7.96 5.82 -13.81
N TYR A 471 8.21 6.57 -12.75
CA TYR A 471 9.52 6.76 -12.16
C TYR A 471 9.52 6.47 -10.66
N GLU A 472 10.50 5.68 -10.20
CA GLU A 472 10.68 5.33 -8.79
C GLU A 472 12.15 5.52 -8.38
N VAL A 473 12.37 6.18 -7.24
CA VAL A 473 13.71 6.36 -6.64
C VAL A 473 13.70 5.82 -5.22
N ASN A 474 14.68 5.00 -4.91
CA ASN A 474 14.92 4.49 -3.56
C ASN A 474 16.42 4.44 -3.24
N ALA A 475 16.78 3.94 -2.06
CA ALA A 475 18.17 3.83 -1.62
C ALA A 475 19.06 2.93 -2.50
N GLN A 476 18.45 2.08 -3.31
CA GLN A 476 19.13 1.10 -4.17
C GLN A 476 19.38 1.64 -5.58
N GLY A 477 18.68 2.72 -5.95
CA GLY A 477 18.81 3.31 -7.26
C GLY A 477 17.54 3.94 -7.82
N ARG A 478 17.52 4.06 -9.12
CA ARG A 478 16.47 4.67 -9.92
C ARG A 478 15.89 3.65 -10.90
N THR A 479 14.56 3.53 -10.93
CA THR A 479 13.84 2.68 -11.87
C THR A 479 12.90 3.51 -12.74
N GLU A 480 13.02 3.34 -14.05
CA GLU A 480 12.10 3.91 -15.03
C GLU A 480 11.28 2.77 -15.64
N THR A 481 9.97 2.91 -15.63
CA THR A 481 9.07 1.91 -16.18
C THR A 481 8.20 2.55 -17.27
N TRP A 482 8.25 2.00 -18.48
CA TRP A 482 7.39 2.39 -19.59
C TRP A 482 6.26 1.38 -19.74
N TYR A 483 5.03 1.88 -19.73
CA TYR A 483 3.84 1.05 -19.95
C TYR A 483 3.31 1.25 -21.37
N ARG A 484 2.91 0.18 -22.02
CA ARG A 484 2.04 0.26 -23.19
C ARG A 484 0.60 0.35 -22.70
N SER A 485 0.12 1.56 -22.47
CA SER A 485 -1.30 1.83 -22.16
C SER A 485 -2.06 2.16 -23.45
N LEU A 486 -3.39 2.06 -23.39
CA LEU A 486 -4.25 2.66 -24.45
C LEU A 486 -4.10 4.18 -24.31
N PRO A 487 -3.46 4.85 -25.30
CA PRO A 487 -3.11 6.26 -25.14
C PRO A 487 -4.34 7.17 -25.17
N HIS A 488 -5.36 6.83 -25.94
CA HIS A 488 -6.65 7.52 -26.02
C HIS A 488 -7.74 6.54 -26.43
N TYR A 489 -8.95 6.78 -26.00
CA TYR A 489 -10.10 5.96 -26.41
C TYR A 489 -11.42 6.72 -26.24
N VAL A 490 -12.43 6.24 -26.96
CA VAL A 490 -13.82 6.63 -26.75
C VAL A 490 -14.61 5.38 -26.39
N MET A 491 -15.38 5.47 -25.30
CA MET A 491 -16.15 4.34 -24.78
C MET A 491 -17.63 4.72 -24.66
N GLY A 492 -18.50 3.82 -25.12
CA GLY A 492 -19.94 3.90 -24.93
C GLY A 492 -20.40 3.02 -23.78
N HIS A 493 -21.22 3.56 -22.89
CA HIS A 493 -21.82 2.83 -21.78
C HIS A 493 -23.34 2.82 -21.91
N LEU A 494 -23.94 1.68 -21.68
CA LEU A 494 -25.37 1.53 -21.55
C LEU A 494 -25.68 0.97 -20.16
N VAL A 495 -26.27 1.79 -19.29
CA VAL A 495 -26.57 1.43 -17.89
C VAL A 495 -28.08 1.36 -17.70
N TYR A 496 -28.57 0.21 -17.27
CA TYR A 496 -29.96 0.03 -16.93
C TYR A 496 -30.14 -0.26 -15.43
N HIS A 497 -30.95 0.56 -14.77
CA HIS A 497 -31.25 0.43 -13.34
C HIS A 497 -32.49 -0.44 -13.09
N PHE A 498 -32.29 -1.64 -12.59
CA PHE A 498 -33.36 -2.52 -12.14
C PHE A 498 -33.76 -2.16 -10.70
N ASN A 499 -34.83 -1.42 -10.52
CA ASN A 499 -35.42 -1.21 -9.19
C ASN A 499 -36.65 -2.13 -9.04
N ARG A 500 -36.50 -3.20 -8.27
CA ARG A 500 -37.62 -4.03 -7.82
C ARG A 500 -37.91 -3.68 -6.38
N ASN A 501 -38.88 -2.79 -6.15
CA ASN A 501 -39.43 -2.63 -4.80
C ASN A 501 -40.14 -3.92 -4.43
N PRO A 502 -39.82 -4.59 -3.31
CA PRO A 502 -40.64 -5.66 -2.81
C PRO A 502 -42.07 -5.09 -2.55
N LYS A 503 -43.06 -5.68 -3.16
CA LYS A 503 -44.48 -5.37 -2.79
C LYS A 503 -44.60 -5.62 -1.29
N LYS A 504 -45.03 -4.59 -0.55
CA LYS A 504 -45.50 -4.75 0.87
C LYS A 504 -46.65 -5.71 0.89
#